data_962f1f06c9e059acbe47286525da0736
#
_entry.id   962f1f06c9e059acbe47286525da0736
#
_cell.length_a   1.000
_cell.length_b   1.000
_cell.length_c   1.000
_cell.angle_alpha   90.00
_cell.angle_beta   90.00
_cell.angle_gamma   90.00
#
_symmetry.space_group_name_H-M   'P 1'
#
loop_
_entity.id
_entity.type
_entity.pdbx_description
1 polymer ?
#
loop_
_entity_poly.entity_id
_entity_poly.type
_entity_poly.pdbx_seq_one_letter_code
_entity_poly.pdbx_strand_id
1 'polypeptide(L)'
;MKFGIGQSAARVEDRELLVGAGCFSDDVAPGQGLRIAFLRAPHAHARMRTLDVSAARKLAGVCLVATQADLDADKIGDIECQFCPPLIGGGKMQLVSKPAMVRDIIRHAGDIIAMVVAETEDIAQTAIELIKVEYQPMPAVTDIYAAMADDAPQLYECYPNNIAFKWGAGDLEGADQAMKDAIADGYKIVEVDVVNNRVVINSMETRPMVVVPGERPGSLDIWCGTQ
;
A
#
# COMPACT_ATOMS: atom_id res chain seq x y z
N MET A 1 -10.36 -10.38 -41.43
CA MET A 1 -10.29 -10.39 -39.98
C MET A 1 -11.61 -9.85 -39.45
N LYS A 2 -12.33 -10.60 -38.66
CA LYS A 2 -13.52 -10.06 -37.96
C LYS A 2 -13.06 -9.57 -36.58
N PHE A 3 -13.10 -8.29 -36.35
CA PHE A 3 -12.92 -7.72 -35.01
C PHE A 3 -14.30 -7.51 -34.40
N GLY A 4 -14.53 -8.02 -33.21
CA GLY A 4 -15.81 -7.83 -32.52
C GLY A 4 -15.84 -8.48 -31.15
N ILE A 5 -16.87 -8.13 -30.38
CA ILE A 5 -17.14 -8.69 -29.06
C ILE A 5 -17.26 -10.21 -29.15
N GLY A 6 -16.62 -10.92 -28.23
CA GLY A 6 -16.62 -12.38 -28.16
C GLY A 6 -15.52 -13.08 -28.99
N GLN A 7 -14.61 -12.36 -29.62
CA GLN A 7 -13.43 -12.94 -30.23
C GLN A 7 -12.27 -13.09 -29.27
N SER A 8 -11.57 -14.23 -29.34
CA SER A 8 -10.33 -14.43 -28.62
C SER A 8 -9.23 -13.58 -29.26
N ALA A 9 -8.76 -12.57 -28.53
CA ALA A 9 -7.59 -11.79 -28.91
C ALA A 9 -6.37 -12.35 -28.17
N ALA A 10 -5.31 -12.69 -28.91
CA ALA A 10 -4.03 -13.07 -28.29
C ALA A 10 -3.40 -11.83 -27.65
N ARG A 11 -2.81 -11.98 -26.46
CA ARG A 11 -2.03 -10.92 -25.84
C ARG A 11 -0.73 -10.69 -26.65
N VAL A 12 -0.29 -9.45 -26.70
CA VAL A 12 0.89 -9.06 -27.48
C VAL A 12 2.14 -9.76 -26.96
N GLU A 13 2.23 -9.96 -25.65
CA GLU A 13 3.37 -10.53 -24.94
C GLU A 13 3.43 -12.07 -24.99
N ASP A 14 2.33 -12.75 -25.35
CA ASP A 14 2.26 -14.22 -25.28
C ASP A 14 3.39 -14.90 -26.06
N ARG A 15 3.77 -14.34 -27.23
CA ARG A 15 4.85 -14.90 -28.04
C ARG A 15 6.19 -14.87 -27.31
N GLU A 16 6.52 -13.73 -26.69
CA GLU A 16 7.81 -13.54 -25.99
C GLU A 16 7.86 -14.40 -24.73
N LEU A 17 6.77 -14.45 -23.97
CA LEU A 17 6.68 -15.28 -22.77
C LEU A 17 6.81 -16.77 -23.08
N LEU A 18 6.19 -17.25 -24.19
CA LEU A 18 6.24 -18.66 -24.57
C LEU A 18 7.62 -19.14 -25.06
N VAL A 19 8.46 -18.24 -25.56
CA VAL A 19 9.82 -18.57 -26.00
C VAL A 19 10.89 -18.21 -24.97
N GLY A 20 10.51 -17.78 -23.77
CA GLY A 20 11.42 -17.41 -22.70
C GLY A 20 12.14 -16.06 -22.93
N ALA A 21 11.61 -15.22 -23.80
CA ALA A 21 12.13 -13.87 -24.08
C ALA A 21 11.43 -12.77 -23.25
N GLY A 22 10.52 -13.15 -22.35
CA GLY A 22 9.92 -12.21 -21.40
C GLY A 22 10.98 -11.61 -20.50
N CYS A 23 10.83 -10.32 -20.14
CA CYS A 23 11.75 -9.60 -19.30
C CYS A 23 10.95 -8.97 -18.15
N PHE A 24 11.17 -9.46 -16.94
CA PHE A 24 10.61 -8.92 -15.71
C PHE A 24 11.62 -7.97 -15.05
N SER A 25 11.18 -7.17 -14.09
CA SER A 25 12.05 -6.20 -13.43
C SER A 25 13.30 -6.84 -12.79
N ASP A 26 13.18 -8.06 -12.28
CA ASP A 26 14.31 -8.80 -11.71
C ASP A 26 15.34 -9.24 -12.77
N ASP A 27 14.93 -9.41 -14.03
CA ASP A 27 15.82 -9.75 -15.14
C ASP A 27 16.66 -8.54 -15.61
N VAL A 28 16.17 -7.33 -15.33
CA VAL A 28 16.85 -6.07 -15.63
C VAL A 28 17.91 -5.73 -14.58
N ALA A 29 17.87 -6.38 -13.40
CA ALA A 29 18.74 -6.05 -12.30
C ALA A 29 20.23 -6.16 -12.70
N PRO A 30 21.04 -5.10 -12.52
CA PRO A 30 22.48 -5.17 -12.79
C PRO A 30 23.12 -6.21 -11.87
N GLY A 31 23.98 -7.06 -12.40
CA GLY A 31 24.67 -8.11 -11.64
C GLY A 31 25.52 -7.58 -10.47
N GLN A 32 25.88 -6.30 -10.52
CA GLN A 32 26.56 -5.57 -9.46
C GLN A 32 25.72 -4.35 -9.10
N GLY A 33 24.93 -4.45 -8.06
CA GLY A 33 24.08 -3.35 -7.58
C GLY A 33 23.83 -3.49 -6.09
N LEU A 34 23.56 -2.38 -5.44
CA LEU A 34 23.14 -2.38 -4.04
C LEU A 34 21.79 -3.10 -3.88
N ARG A 35 21.56 -3.65 -2.71
CA ARG A 35 20.33 -4.33 -2.33
C ARG A 35 19.62 -3.55 -1.24
N ILE A 36 18.29 -3.54 -1.33
CA ILE A 36 17.43 -2.85 -0.37
C ILE A 36 16.62 -3.88 0.40
N ALA A 37 16.60 -3.71 1.73
CA ALA A 37 15.70 -4.45 2.60
C ALA A 37 14.94 -3.50 3.51
N PHE A 38 13.72 -3.90 3.90
CA PHE A 38 12.82 -3.09 4.72
C PHE A 38 12.53 -3.78 6.05
N LEU A 39 12.76 -3.07 7.15
CA LEU A 39 12.20 -3.47 8.43
C LEU A 39 10.72 -3.14 8.46
N ARG A 40 9.88 -4.15 8.66
CA ARG A 40 8.43 -4.00 8.71
C ARG A 40 7.88 -4.27 10.10
N ALA A 41 6.84 -3.54 10.47
CA ALA A 41 6.17 -3.67 11.75
C ALA A 41 5.49 -5.05 11.90
N PRO A 42 5.70 -5.76 13.02
CA PRO A 42 5.03 -7.02 13.31
C PRO A 42 3.64 -6.83 13.95
N HIS A 43 3.28 -5.60 14.34
CA HIS A 43 2.04 -5.29 15.03
C HIS A 43 1.02 -4.65 14.11
N ALA A 44 -0.26 -5.01 14.29
CA ALA A 44 -1.37 -4.39 13.57
C ALA A 44 -1.63 -2.93 14.04
N HIS A 45 -1.44 -2.66 15.34
CA HIS A 45 -1.54 -1.33 15.93
C HIS A 45 -0.60 -1.23 17.11
N ALA A 46 0.33 -0.30 17.09
CA ALA A 46 1.30 -0.09 18.16
C ALA A 46 1.90 1.32 18.11
N ARG A 47 2.37 1.79 19.25
CA ARG A 47 3.28 2.93 19.30
C ARG A 47 4.72 2.45 19.30
N MET A 48 5.54 2.98 18.42
CA MET A 48 6.99 2.80 18.46
C MET A 48 7.57 3.75 19.52
N ARG A 49 8.15 3.19 20.58
CA ARG A 49 8.71 3.96 21.70
C ARG A 49 10.13 4.37 21.42
N THR A 50 10.93 3.45 20.92
CA THR A 50 12.33 3.70 20.53
C THR A 50 12.65 3.00 19.25
N LEU A 51 13.58 3.56 18.49
CA LEU A 51 14.16 2.98 17.28
C LEU A 51 15.66 3.22 17.31
N ASP A 52 16.45 2.16 17.50
CA ASP A 52 17.91 2.22 17.48
C ASP A 52 18.46 1.50 16.25
N VAL A 53 18.98 2.26 15.32
CA VAL A 53 19.60 1.79 14.05
C VAL A 53 21.13 1.83 14.12
N SER A 54 21.73 2.14 15.26
CA SER A 54 23.15 2.43 15.40
C SER A 54 24.04 1.22 15.08
N ALA A 55 23.62 0.02 15.44
CA ALA A 55 24.33 -1.21 15.14
C ALA A 55 24.28 -1.54 13.65
N ALA A 56 23.11 -1.40 13.02
CA ALA A 56 22.93 -1.60 11.59
C ALA A 56 23.79 -0.64 10.75
N ARG A 57 23.86 0.64 11.14
CA ARG A 57 24.69 1.66 10.46
C ARG A 57 26.19 1.38 10.51
N LYS A 58 26.65 0.55 11.48
CA LYS A 58 28.07 0.21 11.65
C LYS A 58 28.46 -1.11 10.99
N LEU A 59 27.51 -1.87 10.48
CA LEU A 59 27.79 -3.14 9.84
C LEU A 59 28.53 -2.91 8.52
N ALA A 60 29.65 -3.62 8.33
CA ALA A 60 30.45 -3.54 7.10
C ALA A 60 29.58 -3.95 5.89
N GLY A 61 29.69 -3.20 4.79
CA GLY A 61 28.89 -3.42 3.57
C GLY A 61 27.50 -2.76 3.60
N VAL A 62 27.08 -2.13 4.71
CA VAL A 62 25.90 -1.28 4.75
C VAL A 62 26.25 0.11 4.24
N CYS A 63 25.52 0.56 3.22
CA CYS A 63 25.71 1.88 2.60
C CYS A 63 24.81 2.94 3.21
N LEU A 64 23.58 2.57 3.58
CA LEU A 64 22.58 3.49 4.14
C LEU A 64 21.63 2.73 5.06
N VAL A 65 21.26 3.35 6.18
CA VAL A 65 20.08 2.99 6.97
C VAL A 65 19.27 4.26 7.12
N ALA A 66 18.08 4.28 6.50
CA ALA A 66 17.15 5.40 6.53
C ALA A 66 15.93 5.08 7.38
N THR A 67 15.48 6.08 8.10
CA THR A 67 14.24 6.09 8.89
C THR A 67 13.38 7.27 8.45
N GLN A 68 12.15 7.38 8.94
CA GLN A 68 11.33 8.55 8.62
C GLN A 68 11.99 9.87 9.08
N ALA A 69 12.74 9.84 10.18
CA ALA A 69 13.46 11.02 10.66
C ALA A 69 14.54 11.51 9.66
N ASP A 70 15.19 10.59 8.96
CA ASP A 70 16.16 10.93 7.92
C ASP A 70 15.44 11.56 6.71
N LEU A 71 14.28 11.02 6.28
CA LEU A 71 13.46 11.59 5.22
C LEU A 71 12.93 12.99 5.58
N ASP A 72 12.48 13.18 6.81
CA ASP A 72 12.00 14.47 7.29
C ASP A 72 13.15 15.51 7.31
N ALA A 73 14.38 15.11 7.68
CA ALA A 73 15.56 15.95 7.63
C ALA A 73 15.94 16.37 6.20
N ASP A 74 15.77 15.47 5.25
CA ASP A 74 15.99 15.70 3.82
C ASP A 74 14.80 16.43 3.14
N LYS A 75 13.74 16.75 3.91
CA LYS A 75 12.52 17.41 3.42
C LYS A 75 11.76 16.60 2.36
N ILE A 76 11.86 15.29 2.42
CA ILE A 76 11.03 14.39 1.62
C ILE A 76 9.65 14.34 2.25
N GLY A 77 8.66 14.83 1.51
CA GLY A 77 7.28 14.94 1.99
C GLY A 77 6.58 13.59 2.15
N ASP A 78 5.43 13.64 2.79
CA ASP A 78 4.54 12.49 2.94
C ASP A 78 3.86 12.15 1.61
N ILE A 79 3.37 10.91 1.49
CA ILE A 79 2.58 10.46 0.35
C ILE A 79 1.18 11.05 0.48
N GLU A 80 0.82 11.90 -0.47
CA GLU A 80 -0.50 12.54 -0.51
C GLU A 80 -1.57 11.59 -1.04
N CYS A 81 -2.78 11.67 -0.45
CA CYS A 81 -3.93 10.96 -0.98
C CYS A 81 -4.42 11.64 -2.26
N GLN A 82 -4.42 10.91 -3.38
CA GLN A 82 -4.88 11.40 -4.68
C GLN A 82 -6.39 11.18 -4.90
N PHE A 83 -7.04 10.39 -4.08
CA PHE A 83 -8.46 10.06 -4.22
C PHE A 83 -9.30 10.90 -3.27
N CYS A 84 -10.06 11.84 -3.82
CA CYS A 84 -10.94 12.74 -3.08
C CYS A 84 -12.35 12.67 -3.69
N PRO A 85 -13.17 11.67 -3.34
CA PRO A 85 -14.51 11.54 -3.89
C PRO A 85 -15.43 12.66 -3.37
N PRO A 86 -16.48 13.02 -4.12
CA PRO A 86 -17.50 13.92 -3.62
C PRO A 86 -18.24 13.27 -2.44
N LEU A 87 -18.41 14.02 -1.35
CA LEU A 87 -19.06 13.51 -0.15
C LEU A 87 -20.60 13.62 -0.26
N ILE A 88 -21.29 12.65 0.32
CA ILE A 88 -22.74 12.76 0.56
C ILE A 88 -22.97 13.95 1.51
N GLY A 89 -23.87 14.85 1.13
CA GLY A 89 -24.13 16.08 1.88
C GLY A 89 -23.19 17.23 1.58
N GLY A 90 -22.24 17.06 0.65
CA GLY A 90 -21.29 18.08 0.25
C GLY A 90 -20.06 18.16 1.16
N GLY A 91 -19.17 19.09 0.83
CA GLY A 91 -17.91 19.28 1.57
C GLY A 91 -16.72 18.55 0.94
N LYS A 92 -15.58 18.61 1.62
CA LYS A 92 -14.33 17.97 1.21
C LYS A 92 -13.93 16.92 2.23
N MET A 93 -13.41 15.80 1.74
CA MET A 93 -12.79 14.79 2.58
C MET A 93 -11.59 15.42 3.33
N GLN A 94 -11.50 15.16 4.63
CA GLN A 94 -10.30 15.49 5.38
C GLN A 94 -9.20 14.51 4.98
N LEU A 95 -8.10 15.03 4.44
CA LEU A 95 -6.99 14.20 4.01
C LEU A 95 -5.99 14.02 5.16
N VAL A 96 -5.52 12.79 5.30
CA VAL A 96 -4.38 12.44 6.15
C VAL A 96 -3.25 12.02 5.24
N SER A 97 -2.13 12.71 5.33
CA SER A 97 -0.93 12.31 4.62
C SER A 97 -0.32 11.06 5.26
N LYS A 98 0.24 10.19 4.43
CA LYS A 98 0.90 8.96 4.88
C LYS A 98 2.41 9.15 4.76
N PRO A 99 3.18 9.08 5.88
CA PRO A 99 4.62 9.05 5.79
C PRO A 99 5.09 7.79 5.06
N ALA A 100 6.21 7.86 4.36
CA ALA A 100 6.79 6.71 3.66
C ALA A 100 7.21 5.61 4.63
N MET A 101 7.66 5.98 5.82
CA MET A 101 7.99 5.09 6.94
C MET A 101 7.30 5.56 8.21
N VAL A 102 7.19 4.69 9.21
CA VAL A 102 6.54 4.99 10.48
C VAL A 102 7.29 6.11 11.23
N ARG A 103 6.57 7.16 11.66
CA ARG A 103 7.09 8.15 12.61
C ARG A 103 7.00 7.63 14.05
N ASP A 104 5.79 7.32 14.50
CA ASP A 104 5.54 6.91 15.89
C ASP A 104 4.44 5.86 16.02
N ILE A 105 3.39 5.91 15.20
CA ILE A 105 2.24 5.01 15.26
C ILE A 105 2.22 4.05 14.07
N ILE A 106 2.28 2.77 14.39
CA ILE A 106 2.05 1.66 13.48
C ILE A 106 0.54 1.45 13.37
N ARG A 107 -0.01 1.45 12.17
CA ARG A 107 -1.46 1.34 11.92
C ARG A 107 -1.88 0.08 11.19
N HIS A 108 -0.90 -0.68 10.66
CA HIS A 108 -1.15 -2.01 10.13
C HIS A 108 0.12 -2.87 10.21
N ALA A 109 -0.05 -4.19 10.25
CA ALA A 109 1.07 -5.11 10.15
C ALA A 109 1.75 -4.94 8.78
N GLY A 110 3.07 -4.84 8.78
CA GLY A 110 3.84 -4.59 7.56
C GLY A 110 4.14 -3.12 7.26
N ASP A 111 3.70 -2.16 8.09
CA ASP A 111 4.17 -0.77 7.98
C ASP A 111 5.70 -0.71 7.97
N ILE A 112 6.29 0.10 7.09
CA ILE A 112 7.74 0.20 6.96
C ILE A 112 8.28 1.07 8.09
N ILE A 113 9.24 0.53 8.85
CA ILE A 113 9.89 1.23 9.97
C ILE A 113 11.21 1.83 9.54
N ALA A 114 12.02 1.07 8.81
CA ALA A 114 13.33 1.49 8.32
C ALA A 114 13.65 0.81 6.98
N MET A 115 14.55 1.43 6.23
CA MET A 115 15.12 0.91 4.99
C MET A 115 16.63 0.75 5.15
N VAL A 116 17.16 -0.37 4.70
CA VAL A 116 18.61 -0.64 4.65
C VAL A 116 19.02 -0.79 3.21
N VAL A 117 20.10 -0.14 2.81
CA VAL A 117 20.79 -0.33 1.53
C VAL A 117 22.16 -0.89 1.80
N ALA A 118 22.51 -2.03 1.19
CA ALA A 118 23.75 -2.72 1.40
C ALA A 118 24.34 -3.31 0.10
N GLU A 119 25.59 -3.75 0.14
CA GLU A 119 26.29 -4.35 -0.99
C GLU A 119 25.68 -5.68 -1.44
N THR A 120 25.09 -6.44 -0.49
CA THR A 120 24.42 -7.71 -0.77
C THR A 120 23.11 -7.81 -0.01
N GLU A 121 22.24 -8.71 -0.45
CA GLU A 121 20.96 -8.98 0.23
C GLU A 121 21.19 -9.55 1.64
N ASP A 122 22.13 -10.46 1.83
CA ASP A 122 22.46 -11.06 3.13
C ASP A 122 22.92 -9.99 4.14
N ILE A 123 23.73 -9.02 3.70
CA ILE A 123 24.15 -7.91 4.55
C ILE A 123 22.96 -7.02 4.90
N ALA A 124 22.08 -6.74 3.94
CA ALA A 124 20.88 -5.94 4.18
C ALA A 124 19.95 -6.61 5.20
N GLN A 125 19.71 -7.91 5.07
CA GLN A 125 18.89 -8.68 6.01
C GLN A 125 19.53 -8.75 7.40
N THR A 126 20.86 -9.04 7.48
CA THR A 126 21.58 -9.02 8.76
C THR A 126 21.49 -7.64 9.44
N ALA A 127 21.60 -6.57 8.66
CA ALA A 127 21.48 -5.21 9.20
C ALA A 127 20.08 -4.94 9.78
N ILE A 128 19.01 -5.43 9.13
CA ILE A 128 17.63 -5.34 9.64
C ILE A 128 17.51 -6.02 11.02
N GLU A 129 18.10 -7.19 11.19
CA GLU A 129 18.06 -7.92 12.47
C GLU A 129 18.80 -7.20 13.60
N LEU A 130 19.76 -6.33 13.28
CA LEU A 130 20.47 -5.50 14.25
C LEU A 130 19.69 -4.26 14.69
N ILE A 131 18.61 -3.88 13.99
CA ILE A 131 17.76 -2.75 14.36
C ILE A 131 16.91 -3.13 15.56
N LYS A 132 16.97 -2.33 16.62
CA LYS A 132 16.16 -2.55 17.83
C LYS A 132 14.99 -1.60 17.87
N VAL A 133 13.80 -2.15 18.06
CA VAL A 133 12.55 -1.39 18.18
C VAL A 133 11.83 -1.78 19.46
N GLU A 134 11.44 -0.81 20.25
CA GLU A 134 10.54 -1.03 21.39
C GLU A 134 9.12 -0.65 20.98
N TYR A 135 8.23 -1.62 21.09
CA TYR A 135 6.82 -1.44 20.75
C TYR A 135 5.97 -1.37 22.02
N GLN A 136 5.00 -0.49 22.00
CA GLN A 136 3.85 -0.52 22.90
C GLN A 136 2.64 -0.95 22.09
N PRO A 137 2.20 -2.21 22.18
CA PRO A 137 1.01 -2.66 21.50
C PRO A 137 -0.23 -1.87 21.90
N MET A 138 -1.10 -1.61 20.95
CA MET A 138 -2.38 -0.93 21.11
C MET A 138 -3.50 -1.83 20.61
N PRO A 139 -4.75 -1.63 21.07
CA PRO A 139 -5.88 -2.37 20.55
C PRO A 139 -5.99 -2.19 19.03
N ALA A 140 -6.17 -3.29 18.31
CA ALA A 140 -6.32 -3.31 16.85
C ALA A 140 -7.74 -3.72 16.47
N VAL A 141 -8.20 -3.24 15.32
CA VAL A 141 -9.50 -3.58 14.77
C VAL A 141 -9.31 -4.25 13.41
N THR A 142 -9.89 -5.43 13.24
CA THR A 142 -9.77 -6.24 12.02
C THR A 142 -11.12 -6.48 11.34
N ASP A 143 -12.22 -6.16 12.01
CA ASP A 143 -13.59 -6.27 11.49
C ASP A 143 -14.15 -4.90 11.17
N ILE A 144 -14.83 -4.75 10.01
CA ILE A 144 -15.34 -3.47 9.53
C ILE A 144 -16.49 -2.91 10.37
N TYR A 145 -17.34 -3.78 10.92
CA TYR A 145 -18.46 -3.34 11.77
C TYR A 145 -17.95 -2.95 13.14
N ALA A 146 -17.03 -3.74 13.71
CA ALA A 146 -16.37 -3.42 14.96
C ALA A 146 -15.56 -2.11 14.86
N ALA A 147 -14.98 -1.81 13.69
CA ALA A 147 -14.25 -0.56 13.46
C ALA A 147 -15.13 0.69 13.55
N MET A 148 -16.42 0.57 13.19
CA MET A 148 -17.40 1.68 13.19
C MET A 148 -18.13 1.85 14.52
N ALA A 149 -17.92 0.96 15.49
CA ALA A 149 -18.55 1.07 16.81
C ALA A 149 -18.06 2.32 17.56
N ASP A 150 -18.90 2.88 18.42
CA ASP A 150 -18.60 4.12 19.16
C ASP A 150 -17.40 3.99 20.11
N ASP A 151 -17.14 2.79 20.60
CA ASP A 151 -16.02 2.45 21.49
C ASP A 151 -14.81 1.84 20.77
N ALA A 152 -14.84 1.84 19.42
CA ALA A 152 -13.76 1.27 18.62
C ALA A 152 -12.44 2.03 18.82
N PRO A 153 -11.29 1.32 18.86
CA PRO A 153 -9.98 1.97 18.82
C PRO A 153 -9.85 2.82 17.56
N GLN A 154 -9.50 4.09 17.74
CA GLN A 154 -9.36 5.04 16.63
C GLN A 154 -7.97 4.93 16.01
N LEU A 155 -7.89 4.72 14.70
CA LEU A 155 -6.62 4.71 13.96
C LEU A 155 -6.12 6.13 13.65
N TYR A 156 -7.04 7.06 13.42
CA TYR A 156 -6.74 8.49 13.22
C TYR A 156 -7.75 9.32 14.02
N GLU A 157 -7.25 10.22 14.85
CA GLU A 157 -8.08 11.08 15.71
C GLU A 157 -9.08 11.93 14.91
N CYS A 158 -8.74 12.26 13.65
CA CYS A 158 -9.56 13.08 12.79
C CYS A 158 -10.71 12.31 12.10
N TYR A 159 -10.77 10.97 12.24
CA TYR A 159 -11.82 10.14 11.64
C TYR A 159 -12.68 9.46 12.70
N PRO A 160 -13.74 10.13 13.20
CA PRO A 160 -14.66 9.52 14.15
C PRO A 160 -15.18 8.17 13.63
N ASN A 161 -15.24 7.18 14.50
CA ASN A 161 -15.65 5.80 14.19
C ASN A 161 -14.87 5.20 13.01
N ASN A 162 -13.60 5.61 12.83
CA ASN A 162 -12.72 5.21 11.72
C ASN A 162 -13.30 5.44 10.31
N ILE A 163 -14.27 6.33 10.16
CA ILE A 163 -14.91 6.65 8.88
C ILE A 163 -14.17 7.82 8.23
N ALA A 164 -13.39 7.55 7.19
CA ALA A 164 -12.66 8.57 6.46
C ALA A 164 -13.58 9.43 5.57
N PHE A 165 -14.60 8.81 4.94
CA PHE A 165 -15.58 9.51 4.11
C PHE A 165 -16.84 8.68 3.88
N LYS A 166 -17.93 9.35 3.52
CA LYS A 166 -19.15 8.73 3.01
C LYS A 166 -19.38 9.21 1.58
N TRP A 167 -19.43 8.27 0.67
CA TRP A 167 -19.59 8.53 -0.76
C TRP A 167 -20.82 7.82 -1.30
N GLY A 168 -21.44 8.40 -2.32
CA GLY A 168 -22.53 7.81 -3.03
C GLY A 168 -22.62 8.36 -4.45
N ALA A 169 -23.14 7.55 -5.36
CA ALA A 169 -23.40 7.92 -6.75
C ALA A 169 -24.68 7.26 -7.24
N GLY A 170 -25.33 7.88 -8.21
CA GLY A 170 -26.58 7.40 -8.80
C GLY A 170 -27.80 8.20 -8.31
N ASP A 171 -28.96 7.78 -8.78
CA ASP A 171 -30.27 8.34 -8.43
C ASP A 171 -30.92 7.47 -7.33
N LEU A 172 -30.67 7.83 -6.07
CA LEU A 172 -31.20 7.09 -4.92
C LEU A 172 -32.72 7.19 -4.84
N GLU A 173 -33.29 8.39 -5.10
CA GLU A 173 -34.74 8.61 -5.03
C GLU A 173 -35.46 7.82 -6.13
N GLY A 174 -34.92 7.82 -7.36
CA GLY A 174 -35.45 7.03 -8.46
C GLY A 174 -35.37 5.53 -8.20
N ALA A 175 -34.27 5.06 -7.61
CA ALA A 175 -34.11 3.66 -7.22
C ALA A 175 -35.13 3.23 -6.14
N ASP A 176 -35.33 4.06 -5.11
CA ASP A 176 -36.29 3.80 -4.05
C ASP A 176 -37.72 3.78 -4.60
N GLN A 177 -38.08 4.70 -5.52
CA GLN A 177 -39.37 4.73 -6.15
C GLN A 177 -39.61 3.49 -7.02
N ALA A 178 -38.62 3.12 -7.86
CA ALA A 178 -38.70 1.91 -8.69
C ALA A 178 -38.90 0.64 -7.84
N MET A 179 -38.24 0.57 -6.67
CA MET A 179 -38.44 -0.55 -5.75
C MET A 179 -39.87 -0.59 -5.18
N LYS A 180 -40.44 0.56 -4.80
CA LYS A 180 -41.82 0.65 -4.32
C LYS A 180 -42.80 0.23 -5.39
N ASP A 181 -42.61 0.68 -6.64
CA ASP A 181 -43.48 0.34 -7.77
C ASP A 181 -43.41 -1.17 -8.07
N ALA A 182 -42.20 -1.77 -8.03
CA ALA A 182 -42.02 -3.21 -8.22
C ALA A 182 -42.75 -4.03 -7.15
N ILE A 183 -42.75 -3.58 -5.88
CA ILE A 183 -43.50 -4.22 -4.80
C ILE A 183 -45.02 -4.12 -5.07
N ALA A 184 -45.48 -2.95 -5.50
CA ALA A 184 -46.91 -2.73 -5.81
C ALA A 184 -47.37 -3.59 -7.00
N ASP A 185 -46.51 -3.84 -7.97
CA ASP A 185 -46.74 -4.71 -9.13
C ASP A 185 -46.62 -6.22 -8.80
N GLY A 186 -46.35 -6.57 -7.55
CA GLY A 186 -46.30 -7.96 -7.08
C GLY A 186 -45.00 -8.69 -7.35
N TYR A 187 -43.92 -7.99 -7.69
CA TYR A 187 -42.59 -8.59 -7.78
C TYR A 187 -42.06 -9.01 -6.41
N LYS A 188 -41.31 -10.10 -6.38
CA LYS A 188 -40.61 -10.54 -5.18
C LYS A 188 -39.32 -9.77 -5.01
N ILE A 189 -39.15 -9.15 -3.86
CA ILE A 189 -37.88 -8.56 -3.47
C ILE A 189 -37.06 -9.61 -2.74
N VAL A 190 -35.79 -9.71 -3.12
CA VAL A 190 -34.79 -10.54 -2.44
C VAL A 190 -33.72 -9.58 -1.92
N GLU A 191 -33.52 -9.59 -0.62
CA GLU A 191 -32.47 -8.83 0.05
C GLU A 191 -31.32 -9.77 0.40
N VAL A 192 -30.10 -9.36 0.08
CA VAL A 192 -28.88 -10.12 0.37
C VAL A 192 -27.86 -9.18 0.96
N ASP A 193 -27.36 -9.53 2.14
CA ASP A 193 -26.23 -8.85 2.76
C ASP A 193 -24.94 -9.64 2.46
N VAL A 194 -24.00 -8.99 1.83
CA VAL A 194 -22.74 -9.62 1.36
C VAL A 194 -21.52 -8.85 1.86
N VAL A 195 -20.65 -9.54 2.57
CA VAL A 195 -19.36 -9.01 2.99
C VAL A 195 -18.30 -9.40 1.96
N ASN A 196 -17.77 -8.40 1.26
CA ASN A 196 -16.60 -8.61 0.40
C ASN A 196 -15.33 -8.47 1.24
N ASN A 197 -14.77 -9.61 1.63
CA ASN A 197 -13.57 -9.64 2.47
C ASN A 197 -12.39 -8.99 1.80
N ARG A 198 -11.58 -8.29 2.60
CA ARG A 198 -10.27 -7.82 2.16
C ARG A 198 -9.37 -9.03 1.89
N VAL A 199 -8.70 -9.01 0.75
CA VAL A 199 -7.74 -10.03 0.34
C VAL A 199 -6.37 -9.40 0.11
N VAL A 200 -5.32 -10.17 0.32
CA VAL A 200 -3.96 -9.82 -0.09
C VAL A 200 -3.71 -10.45 -1.45
N ILE A 201 -3.47 -9.61 -2.45
CA ILE A 201 -3.09 -10.08 -3.77
C ILE A 201 -1.64 -10.53 -3.70
N ASN A 202 -1.42 -11.82 -3.97
CA ASN A 202 -0.10 -12.42 -3.97
C ASN A 202 0.29 -12.70 -5.44
N SER A 203 0.75 -11.67 -6.13
CA SER A 203 1.19 -11.78 -7.52
C SER A 203 2.51 -12.54 -7.63
N MET A 204 2.70 -13.30 -8.74
CA MET A 204 3.94 -14.03 -9.00
C MET A 204 5.11 -13.07 -9.21
N GLU A 205 4.91 -12.00 -9.97
CA GLU A 205 5.83 -10.87 -9.97
C GLU A 205 5.48 -9.96 -8.80
N THR A 206 6.41 -9.82 -7.86
CA THR A 206 6.30 -8.88 -6.75
C THR A 206 6.36 -7.43 -7.28
N ARG A 207 6.47 -6.43 -6.43
CA ARG A 207 6.71 -5.03 -6.85
C ARG A 207 8.18 -4.66 -6.73
N PRO A 208 9.04 -5.23 -7.60
CA PRO A 208 10.45 -4.91 -7.62
C PRO A 208 10.65 -3.52 -8.20
N MET A 209 11.78 -2.90 -7.84
CA MET A 209 12.22 -1.65 -8.42
C MET A 209 13.73 -1.73 -8.64
N VAL A 210 14.15 -1.44 -9.86
CA VAL A 210 15.55 -1.30 -10.23
C VAL A 210 15.80 0.14 -10.63
N VAL A 211 16.79 0.76 -10.01
CA VAL A 211 17.17 2.16 -10.28
C VAL A 211 18.64 2.19 -10.67
N VAL A 212 18.94 2.76 -11.82
CA VAL A 212 20.31 2.97 -12.29
C VAL A 212 20.51 4.43 -12.69
N PRO A 213 21.77 4.93 -12.68
CA PRO A 213 22.05 6.22 -13.27
C PRO A 213 21.65 6.25 -14.74
N GLY A 214 20.93 7.27 -15.16
CA GLY A 214 20.55 7.46 -16.55
C GLY A 214 21.69 8.07 -17.40
N GLU A 215 21.46 8.17 -18.70
CA GLU A 215 22.46 8.70 -19.66
C GLU A 215 22.81 10.17 -19.41
N ARG A 216 21.87 10.98 -18.90
CA ARG A 216 22.11 12.40 -18.61
C ARG A 216 22.60 12.57 -17.16
N PRO A 217 23.56 13.47 -16.90
CA PRO A 217 24.01 13.75 -15.54
C PRO A 217 22.83 14.10 -14.62
N GLY A 218 22.70 13.37 -13.51
CA GLY A 218 21.62 13.54 -12.52
C GLY A 218 20.27 12.92 -12.90
N SER A 219 20.16 12.25 -14.06
CA SER A 219 18.98 11.45 -14.37
C SER A 219 19.08 10.04 -13.80
N LEU A 220 17.90 9.44 -13.56
CA LEU A 220 17.76 8.04 -13.12
C LEU A 220 16.84 7.33 -14.09
N ASP A 221 17.19 6.11 -14.46
CA ASP A 221 16.32 5.19 -15.17
C ASP A 221 15.74 4.21 -14.14
N ILE A 222 14.42 4.03 -14.17
CA ILE A 222 13.68 3.25 -13.18
C ILE A 222 12.84 2.20 -13.90
N TRP A 223 13.07 0.94 -13.56
CA TRP A 223 12.19 -0.17 -13.93
C TRP A 223 11.40 -0.60 -12.71
N CYS A 224 10.10 -0.65 -12.83
CA CYS A 224 9.23 -1.07 -11.73
C CYS A 224 7.94 -1.68 -12.27
N GLY A 225 7.43 -2.71 -11.57
CA GLY A 225 6.14 -3.31 -11.82
C GLY A 225 5.04 -2.43 -11.24
N THR A 226 4.46 -1.53 -12.05
CA THR A 226 3.34 -0.66 -11.66
C THR A 226 2.19 -0.74 -12.65
N GLN A 227 1.04 -0.26 -12.23
CA GLN A 227 -0.12 0.01 -13.08
C GLN A 227 -0.27 1.50 -13.33
#